data_1cbcd296450787b3044a2586ea412ba6
#
_entry.id   1cbcd296450787b3044a2586ea412ba6
#
_cell.length_a   1.000
_cell.length_b   1.000
_cell.length_c   1.000
_cell.angle_alpha   90.00
_cell.angle_beta   90.00
_cell.angle_gamma   90.00
#
_symmetry.space_group_name_H-M   'P 1'
#
loop_
_entity.id
_entity.type
_entity.pdbx_description
1 polymer ?
#
loop_
_entity_poly.entity_id
_entity_poly.type
_entity_poly.pdbx_seq_one_letter_code
_entity_poly.pdbx_strand_id
1 'polypeptide(L)'
;MNTRLLRHGLKFAHLQLLALLAETERLGDAADALGIAQPAASRLLSEAERIVGCRLRLRDGRGIRLTPEGEALARRAARILTELHDAEREIGEIGSGLSGDVRIGSVTGPAMERVLPLLRSARHALPKLRIHVEVANSEVLGEALLDGRMDLALARPPRGHPAGLFDFTPICEEPVVLGVRPGHPLLSRATITYDDLLAHDWVLPERGTILHDTVQERLARLGLPAPEVKVTTSSSLLTLALVQRSDAIAPLAVAVAEEFAGEACAILPIDLGISVAPFGLITRADAALTTGAQKLREMLMQNAAAPEAMRTARG
;
A
#
# COMPACT_ATOMS: atom_id res chain seq x y z
N MET A 1 -9.36 -31.23 13.77
CA MET A 1 -7.92 -31.10 13.43
C MET A 1 -7.15 -30.69 14.68
N ASN A 2 -6.26 -31.54 15.21
CA ASN A 2 -5.60 -31.26 16.48
C ASN A 2 -4.07 -31.17 16.27
N THR A 3 -3.57 -29.95 16.07
CA THR A 3 -2.15 -29.74 15.81
C THR A 3 -1.31 -30.02 17.07
N ARG A 4 -0.06 -30.44 16.92
CA ARG A 4 0.88 -30.70 18.03
C ARG A 4 0.96 -29.50 18.98
N LEU A 5 1.00 -28.26 18.46
CA LEU A 5 1.12 -27.04 19.24
C LEU A 5 -0.08 -26.84 20.18
N LEU A 6 -1.32 -27.05 19.72
CA LEU A 6 -2.53 -26.94 20.55
C LEU A 6 -2.56 -28.02 21.62
N ARG A 7 -2.15 -29.26 21.30
CA ARG A 7 -2.05 -30.34 22.29
C ARG A 7 -1.03 -30.07 23.38
N HIS A 8 0.03 -29.32 23.06
CA HIS A 8 1.05 -28.90 24.02
C HIS A 8 0.68 -27.61 24.78
N GLY A 9 -0.53 -27.08 24.56
CA GLY A 9 -1.08 -25.96 25.34
C GLY A 9 -0.81 -24.58 24.76
N LEU A 10 -0.58 -24.44 23.44
CA LEU A 10 -0.48 -23.12 22.80
C LEU A 10 -1.87 -22.44 22.90
N LYS A 11 -1.88 -21.23 23.45
CA LYS A 11 -3.10 -20.43 23.69
C LYS A 11 -3.11 -19.18 22.81
N PHE A 12 -4.27 -18.58 22.63
CA PHE A 12 -4.44 -17.32 21.92
C PHE A 12 -3.54 -16.20 22.47
N ALA A 13 -3.41 -16.09 23.79
CA ALA A 13 -2.55 -15.10 24.41
C ALA A 13 -1.07 -15.20 23.97
N HIS A 14 -0.59 -16.41 23.67
CA HIS A 14 0.76 -16.59 23.10
C HIS A 14 0.85 -16.03 21.69
N LEU A 15 -0.18 -16.25 20.87
CA LEU A 15 -0.25 -15.73 19.49
C LEU A 15 -0.35 -14.21 19.47
N GLN A 16 -1.22 -13.64 20.31
CA GLN A 16 -1.35 -12.18 20.46
C GLN A 16 -0.03 -11.52 20.85
N LEU A 17 0.65 -12.09 21.86
CA LEU A 17 1.94 -11.56 22.30
C LEU A 17 2.99 -11.61 21.20
N LEU A 18 3.08 -12.71 20.45
CA LEU A 18 4.06 -12.87 19.37
C LEU A 18 3.78 -11.92 18.19
N ALA A 19 2.53 -11.73 17.82
CA ALA A 19 2.13 -10.78 16.78
C ALA A 19 2.52 -9.35 17.18
N LEU A 20 2.12 -8.91 18.39
CA LEU A 20 2.46 -7.59 18.91
C LEU A 20 3.98 -7.38 19.08
N LEU A 21 4.71 -8.42 19.46
CA LEU A 21 6.16 -8.32 19.63
C LEU A 21 6.89 -8.13 18.28
N ALA A 22 6.34 -8.67 17.19
CA ALA A 22 6.85 -8.44 15.84
C ALA A 22 6.66 -6.99 15.36
N GLU A 23 5.61 -6.31 15.85
CA GLU A 23 5.31 -4.92 15.49
C GLU A 23 6.08 -3.91 16.38
N THR A 24 6.17 -4.19 17.68
CA THR A 24 6.69 -3.23 18.66
C THR A 24 8.18 -3.37 18.93
N GLU A 25 8.77 -4.54 18.65
CA GLU A 25 10.17 -4.91 18.98
C GLU A 25 10.54 -4.74 20.48
N ARG A 26 9.55 -4.47 21.34
CA ARG A 26 9.71 -4.24 22.78
C ARG A 26 8.66 -4.99 23.58
N LEU A 27 9.13 -5.79 24.53
CA LEU A 27 8.22 -6.58 25.37
C LEU A 27 7.31 -5.73 26.26
N GLY A 28 7.78 -4.55 26.67
CA GLY A 28 6.97 -3.60 27.45
C GLY A 28 5.77 -3.12 26.66
N ASP A 29 6.01 -2.62 25.45
CA ASP A 29 4.99 -2.06 24.58
C ASP A 29 3.96 -3.14 24.17
N ALA A 30 4.44 -4.37 23.86
CA ALA A 30 3.57 -5.51 23.59
C ALA A 30 2.74 -5.93 24.82
N ALA A 31 3.29 -5.84 26.02
CA ALA A 31 2.57 -6.13 27.25
C ALA A 31 1.49 -5.09 27.54
N ASP A 32 1.82 -3.80 27.36
CA ASP A 32 0.88 -2.68 27.53
C ASP A 32 -0.29 -2.79 26.53
N ALA A 33 -0.01 -3.14 25.27
CA ALA A 33 -1.04 -3.39 24.25
C ALA A 33 -1.97 -4.55 24.60
N LEU A 34 -1.47 -5.58 25.31
CA LEU A 34 -2.26 -6.70 25.84
C LEU A 34 -2.96 -6.40 27.16
N GLY A 35 -2.71 -5.26 27.78
CA GLY A 35 -3.24 -4.93 29.10
C GLY A 35 -2.69 -5.81 30.23
N ILE A 36 -1.44 -6.32 30.10
CA ILE A 36 -0.80 -7.19 31.09
C ILE A 36 0.53 -6.62 31.55
N ALA A 37 0.97 -7.00 32.76
CA ALA A 37 2.27 -6.58 33.24
C ALA A 37 3.42 -7.26 32.45
N GLN A 38 4.50 -6.54 32.19
CA GLN A 38 5.69 -7.06 31.49
C GLN A 38 6.23 -8.39 32.03
N PRO A 39 6.27 -8.67 33.36
CA PRO A 39 6.64 -9.99 33.86
C PRO A 39 5.70 -11.12 33.43
N ALA A 40 4.41 -10.83 33.23
CA ALA A 40 3.44 -11.79 32.71
C ALA A 40 3.68 -12.06 31.21
N ALA A 41 3.93 -11.04 30.41
CA ALA A 41 4.32 -11.17 29.01
C ALA A 41 5.60 -12.00 28.85
N SER A 42 6.61 -11.77 29.71
CA SER A 42 7.86 -12.56 29.71
C SER A 42 7.61 -14.05 30.01
N ARG A 43 6.69 -14.35 30.93
CA ARG A 43 6.29 -15.73 31.23
C ARG A 43 5.54 -16.37 30.06
N LEU A 44 4.58 -15.67 29.45
CA LEU A 44 3.87 -16.13 28.26
C LEU A 44 4.83 -16.45 27.11
N LEU A 45 5.81 -15.58 26.86
CA LEU A 45 6.79 -15.83 25.82
C LEU A 45 7.67 -17.04 26.10
N SER A 46 8.11 -17.22 27.36
CA SER A 46 8.88 -18.39 27.78
C SER A 46 8.05 -19.68 27.73
N GLU A 47 6.73 -19.60 28.02
CA GLU A 47 5.82 -20.73 27.86
C GLU A 47 5.63 -21.11 26.38
N ALA A 48 5.51 -20.10 25.48
CA ALA A 48 5.48 -20.31 24.03
C ALA A 48 6.74 -21.02 23.55
N GLU A 49 7.93 -20.56 23.95
CA GLU A 49 9.21 -21.18 23.61
C GLU A 49 9.27 -22.67 24.05
N ARG A 50 8.80 -22.96 25.26
CA ARG A 50 8.72 -24.34 25.78
C ARG A 50 7.76 -25.22 24.97
N ILE A 51 6.59 -24.68 24.57
CA ILE A 51 5.58 -25.39 23.80
C ILE A 51 6.07 -25.69 22.39
N VAL A 52 6.70 -24.71 21.74
CA VAL A 52 7.24 -24.83 20.38
C VAL A 52 8.51 -25.69 20.36
N GLY A 53 9.29 -25.64 21.42
CA GLY A 53 10.53 -26.42 21.59
C GLY A 53 11.77 -25.73 21.00
N CYS A 54 11.69 -24.43 20.72
CA CYS A 54 12.83 -23.62 20.28
C CYS A 54 12.75 -22.20 20.84
N ARG A 55 13.85 -21.46 20.78
CA ARG A 55 13.85 -20.04 21.13
C ARG A 55 13.12 -19.23 20.06
N LEU A 56 12.24 -18.33 20.49
CA LEU A 56 11.49 -17.43 19.63
C LEU A 56 12.03 -16.00 19.70
N ARG A 57 12.92 -15.71 20.65
CA ARG A 57 13.51 -14.40 20.88
C ARG A 57 15.02 -14.46 21.06
N LEU A 58 15.67 -13.38 20.65
CA LEU A 58 17.05 -13.03 20.96
C LEU A 58 17.05 -11.77 21.83
N ARG A 59 17.99 -11.64 22.75
CA ARG A 59 18.25 -10.39 23.47
C ARG A 59 19.09 -9.49 22.57
N ASP A 60 18.60 -8.31 22.26
CA ASP A 60 19.32 -7.30 21.49
C ASP A 60 19.36 -5.99 22.28
N GLY A 61 20.46 -5.76 22.98
CA GLY A 61 20.66 -4.55 23.76
C GLY A 61 19.50 -4.25 24.72
N ARG A 62 18.73 -3.20 24.41
CA ARG A 62 17.55 -2.77 25.19
C ARG A 62 16.22 -3.34 24.69
N GLY A 63 16.24 -4.12 23.60
CA GLY A 63 15.04 -4.68 22.94
C GLY A 63 15.02 -6.20 22.92
N ILE A 64 13.99 -6.74 22.29
CA ILE A 64 13.84 -8.16 21.95
C ILE A 64 13.67 -8.26 20.45
N ARG A 65 14.58 -8.99 19.77
CA ARG A 65 14.38 -9.42 18.38
C ARG A 65 13.81 -10.82 18.36
N LEU A 66 12.90 -11.09 17.44
CA LEU A 66 12.45 -12.44 17.16
C LEU A 66 13.55 -13.22 16.44
N THR A 67 13.62 -14.54 16.69
CA THR A 67 14.39 -15.47 15.87
C THR A 67 13.66 -15.70 14.55
N PRO A 68 14.29 -16.29 13.52
CA PRO A 68 13.57 -16.70 12.30
C PRO A 68 12.34 -17.56 12.58
N GLU A 69 12.42 -18.46 13.57
CA GLU A 69 11.29 -19.28 14.03
C GLU A 69 10.21 -18.42 14.72
N GLY A 70 10.65 -17.43 15.53
CA GLY A 70 9.77 -16.46 16.18
C GLY A 70 9.03 -15.61 15.16
N GLU A 71 9.71 -15.07 14.15
CA GLU A 71 9.11 -14.33 13.06
C GLU A 71 8.11 -15.18 12.26
N ALA A 72 8.49 -16.42 11.93
CA ALA A 72 7.58 -17.34 11.23
C ALA A 72 6.30 -17.60 12.02
N LEU A 73 6.43 -17.82 13.35
CA LEU A 73 5.26 -18.04 14.21
C LEU A 73 4.45 -16.77 14.41
N ALA A 74 5.09 -15.60 14.54
CA ALA A 74 4.41 -14.31 14.67
C ALA A 74 3.57 -13.97 13.43
N ARG A 75 4.13 -14.14 12.21
CA ARG A 75 3.36 -13.99 10.96
C ARG A 75 2.15 -14.91 10.91
N ARG A 76 2.28 -16.17 11.33
CA ARG A 76 1.14 -17.11 11.39
C ARG A 76 0.14 -16.72 12.48
N ALA A 77 0.63 -16.21 13.62
CA ALA A 77 -0.19 -15.72 14.71
C ALA A 77 -1.05 -14.52 14.27
N ALA A 78 -0.44 -13.54 13.60
CA ALA A 78 -1.15 -12.38 13.04
C ALA A 78 -2.29 -12.83 12.12
N ARG A 79 -2.04 -13.80 11.21
CA ARG A 79 -3.08 -14.34 10.31
C ARG A 79 -4.23 -15.03 11.06
N ILE A 80 -3.94 -15.83 12.09
CA ILE A 80 -4.99 -16.49 12.91
C ILE A 80 -5.85 -15.45 13.65
N LEU A 81 -5.22 -14.39 14.16
CA LEU A 81 -5.92 -13.31 14.84
C LEU A 81 -6.81 -12.52 13.87
N THR A 82 -6.32 -12.29 12.65
CA THR A 82 -7.09 -11.64 11.59
C THR A 82 -8.30 -12.49 11.19
N GLU A 83 -8.14 -13.79 10.96
CA GLU A 83 -9.26 -14.67 10.63
C GLU A 83 -10.35 -14.65 11.73
N LEU A 84 -9.94 -14.55 13.00
CA LEU A 84 -10.89 -14.41 14.09
C LEU A 84 -11.62 -13.06 14.06
N HIS A 85 -10.88 -11.99 13.80
CA HIS A 85 -11.44 -10.65 13.66
C HIS A 85 -12.40 -10.55 12.45
N ASP A 86 -12.03 -11.17 11.32
CA ASP A 86 -12.89 -11.25 10.14
C ASP A 86 -14.17 -12.04 10.41
N ALA A 87 -14.09 -13.13 11.20
CA ALA A 87 -15.26 -13.88 11.63
C ALA A 87 -16.18 -13.04 12.55
N GLU A 88 -15.62 -12.25 13.46
CA GLU A 88 -16.40 -11.31 14.30
C GLU A 88 -17.12 -10.28 13.44
N ARG A 89 -16.44 -9.73 12.42
CA ARG A 89 -17.02 -8.79 11.46
C ARG A 89 -18.15 -9.42 10.65
N GLU A 90 -17.92 -10.60 10.10
CA GLU A 90 -18.92 -11.35 9.32
C GLU A 90 -20.18 -11.63 10.14
N ILE A 91 -20.01 -12.08 11.39
CA ILE A 91 -21.14 -12.29 12.31
C ILE A 91 -21.91 -10.99 12.55
N GLY A 92 -21.20 -9.86 12.71
CA GLY A 92 -21.79 -8.54 12.87
C GLY A 92 -22.58 -8.09 11.63
N GLU A 93 -22.10 -8.40 10.43
CA GLU A 93 -22.74 -8.07 9.15
C GLU A 93 -24.03 -8.87 8.93
N ILE A 94 -24.07 -10.15 9.30
CA ILE A 94 -25.27 -11.02 9.19
C ILE A 94 -26.46 -10.41 9.95
N GLY A 95 -26.21 -9.75 11.10
CA GLY A 95 -27.26 -9.16 11.93
C GLY A 95 -27.70 -7.75 11.54
N SER A 96 -26.92 -7.00 10.76
CA SER A 96 -27.10 -5.54 10.59
C SER A 96 -27.23 -5.08 9.13
N GLY A 97 -27.23 -5.97 8.16
CA GLY A 97 -27.14 -5.64 6.73
C GLY A 97 -25.72 -5.15 6.37
N LEU A 98 -25.54 -4.57 5.16
CA LEU A 98 -24.26 -4.07 4.64
C LEU A 98 -23.67 -2.95 5.54
N SER A 99 -23.24 -3.32 6.76
CA SER A 99 -22.58 -2.45 7.73
C SER A 99 -21.27 -3.11 8.16
N GLY A 100 -20.27 -2.34 8.49
CA GLY A 100 -18.96 -2.87 8.93
C GLY A 100 -17.82 -1.98 8.48
N ASP A 101 -16.61 -2.47 8.67
CA ASP A 101 -15.39 -1.79 8.29
C ASP A 101 -14.74 -2.49 7.10
N VAL A 102 -14.35 -1.75 6.07
CA VAL A 102 -13.55 -2.24 4.96
C VAL A 102 -12.27 -1.42 4.85
N ARG A 103 -11.14 -2.11 4.72
CA ARG A 103 -9.82 -1.51 4.60
C ARG A 103 -9.29 -1.69 3.19
N ILE A 104 -9.10 -0.58 2.49
CA ILE A 104 -8.64 -0.54 1.10
C ILE A 104 -7.23 0.05 1.06
N GLY A 105 -6.29 -0.67 0.45
CA GLY A 105 -5.01 -0.15 0.06
C GLY A 105 -5.01 0.42 -1.34
N SER A 106 -4.16 1.41 -1.61
CA SER A 106 -3.92 1.84 -2.99
C SER A 106 -2.54 2.47 -3.15
N VAL A 107 -1.90 2.26 -4.29
CA VAL A 107 -0.81 3.13 -4.72
C VAL A 107 -1.39 4.47 -5.18
N THR A 108 -0.57 5.52 -5.23
CA THR A 108 -1.07 6.91 -5.34
C THR A 108 -1.90 7.19 -6.60
N GLY A 109 -1.45 6.78 -7.78
CA GLY A 109 -2.19 7.01 -9.04
C GLY A 109 -3.59 6.39 -9.01
N PRO A 110 -3.71 5.08 -8.79
CA PRO A 110 -4.99 4.40 -8.62
C PRO A 110 -5.86 4.94 -7.48
N ALA A 111 -5.26 5.50 -6.42
CA ALA A 111 -6.03 6.15 -5.36
C ALA A 111 -6.82 7.35 -5.90
N MET A 112 -6.20 8.18 -6.74
CA MET A 112 -6.87 9.33 -7.39
C MET A 112 -7.86 8.87 -8.46
N GLU A 113 -7.42 7.96 -9.33
CA GLU A 113 -8.21 7.54 -10.49
C GLU A 113 -9.43 6.67 -10.13
N ARG A 114 -9.29 5.80 -9.12
CA ARG A 114 -10.28 4.73 -8.84
C ARG A 114 -10.88 4.82 -7.44
N VAL A 115 -10.04 4.99 -6.40
CA VAL A 115 -10.54 4.97 -5.03
C VAL A 115 -11.35 6.23 -4.73
N LEU A 116 -10.89 7.40 -5.13
CA LEU A 116 -11.60 8.65 -4.89
C LEU A 116 -13.02 8.67 -5.50
N PRO A 117 -13.24 8.27 -6.77
CA PRO A 117 -14.60 8.12 -7.32
C PRO A 117 -15.41 7.03 -6.61
N LEU A 118 -14.78 5.90 -6.22
CA LEU A 118 -15.44 4.86 -5.45
C LEU A 118 -16.00 5.40 -4.14
N LEU A 119 -15.21 6.15 -3.37
CA LEU A 119 -15.64 6.72 -2.09
C LEU A 119 -16.86 7.62 -2.23
N ARG A 120 -16.91 8.41 -3.31
CA ARG A 120 -18.08 9.26 -3.62
C ARG A 120 -19.32 8.41 -3.88
N SER A 121 -19.20 7.32 -4.65
CA SER A 121 -20.30 6.41 -4.98
C SER A 121 -20.74 5.57 -3.78
N ALA A 122 -19.76 5.02 -3.04
CA ALA A 122 -20.01 4.16 -1.89
C ALA A 122 -20.73 4.89 -0.75
N ARG A 123 -20.48 6.20 -0.56
CA ARG A 123 -21.17 7.02 0.45
C ARG A 123 -22.69 6.99 0.28
N HIS A 124 -23.18 6.93 -0.94
CA HIS A 124 -24.63 6.87 -1.24
C HIS A 124 -25.16 5.43 -1.28
N ALA A 125 -24.40 4.52 -1.88
CA ALA A 125 -24.84 3.15 -2.06
C ALA A 125 -24.72 2.30 -0.77
N LEU A 126 -23.75 2.61 0.07
CA LEU A 126 -23.40 1.82 1.27
C LEU A 126 -23.22 2.74 2.50
N PRO A 127 -24.26 3.48 2.92
CA PRO A 127 -24.14 4.55 3.93
C PRO A 127 -23.73 4.07 5.33
N LYS A 128 -23.88 2.78 5.63
CA LYS A 128 -23.50 2.18 6.90
C LYS A 128 -22.10 1.56 6.90
N LEU A 129 -21.45 1.51 5.73
CA LEU A 129 -20.11 0.96 5.60
C LEU A 129 -19.07 2.02 5.97
N ARG A 130 -18.14 1.68 6.85
CA ARG A 130 -16.95 2.49 7.13
C ARG A 130 -15.83 2.02 6.24
N ILE A 131 -15.21 2.94 5.53
CA ILE A 131 -14.12 2.64 4.59
C ILE A 131 -12.85 3.30 5.11
N HIS A 132 -11.83 2.49 5.39
CA HIS A 132 -10.48 2.95 5.72
C HIS A 132 -9.63 2.86 4.48
N VAL A 133 -8.93 3.93 4.13
CA VAL A 133 -8.05 3.96 2.96
C VAL A 133 -6.63 4.22 3.41
N GLU A 134 -5.71 3.36 2.97
CA GLU A 134 -4.29 3.53 3.15
C GLU A 134 -3.61 3.69 1.78
N VAL A 135 -2.80 4.74 1.64
CA VAL A 135 -2.02 4.98 0.42
C VAL A 135 -0.55 4.72 0.73
N ALA A 136 0.00 3.68 0.10
CA ALA A 136 1.39 3.26 0.28
C ALA A 136 1.95 2.61 -1.00
N ASN A 137 3.21 2.17 -0.97
CA ASN A 137 3.77 1.39 -2.08
C ASN A 137 3.23 -0.05 -2.07
N SER A 138 3.42 -0.78 -3.18
CA SER A 138 2.88 -2.14 -3.35
C SER A 138 3.43 -3.14 -2.34
N GLU A 139 4.66 -2.97 -1.90
CA GLU A 139 5.32 -3.85 -0.93
C GLU A 139 4.64 -3.75 0.44
N VAL A 140 4.43 -2.53 0.94
CA VAL A 140 3.73 -2.26 2.22
C VAL A 140 2.29 -2.76 2.16
N LEU A 141 1.59 -2.50 1.05
CA LEU A 141 0.21 -2.95 0.85
C LEU A 141 0.11 -4.48 0.78
N GLY A 142 1.09 -5.13 0.14
CA GLY A 142 1.16 -6.58 0.08
C GLY A 142 1.36 -7.23 1.45
N GLU A 143 2.26 -6.70 2.27
CA GLU A 143 2.43 -7.15 3.65
C GLU A 143 1.14 -6.93 4.47
N ALA A 144 0.50 -5.77 4.33
CA ALA A 144 -0.75 -5.48 5.03
C ALA A 144 -1.89 -6.44 4.64
N LEU A 145 -1.96 -6.87 3.36
CA LEU A 145 -2.89 -7.91 2.91
C LEU A 145 -2.57 -9.27 3.55
N LEU A 146 -1.28 -9.68 3.55
CA LEU A 146 -0.87 -10.96 4.13
C LEU A 146 -1.10 -11.03 5.64
N ASP A 147 -0.90 -9.91 6.33
CA ASP A 147 -1.18 -9.78 7.77
C ASP A 147 -2.69 -9.62 8.06
N GLY A 148 -3.52 -9.45 7.02
CA GLY A 148 -4.96 -9.22 7.14
C GLY A 148 -5.33 -7.87 7.75
N ARG A 149 -4.39 -6.94 7.76
CA ARG A 149 -4.65 -5.53 8.12
C ARG A 149 -5.40 -4.78 7.03
N MET A 150 -5.59 -5.42 5.87
CA MET A 150 -6.22 -4.88 4.67
C MET A 150 -7.05 -5.94 3.96
N ASP A 151 -8.21 -5.57 3.43
CA ASP A 151 -9.12 -6.49 2.76
C ASP A 151 -8.79 -6.65 1.28
N LEU A 152 -8.49 -5.54 0.60
CA LEU A 152 -8.14 -5.48 -0.82
C LEU A 152 -7.24 -4.27 -1.12
N ALA A 153 -6.49 -4.33 -2.20
CA ALA A 153 -5.66 -3.20 -2.62
C ALA A 153 -5.68 -2.98 -4.13
N LEU A 154 -5.57 -1.73 -4.56
CA LEU A 154 -5.23 -1.33 -5.91
C LEU A 154 -3.73 -1.08 -6.00
N ALA A 155 -2.99 -2.08 -6.43
CA ALA A 155 -1.54 -2.09 -6.42
C ALA A 155 -0.99 -3.07 -7.45
N ARG A 156 0.29 -3.36 -7.38
CA ARG A 156 0.96 -4.43 -8.12
C ARG A 156 1.32 -5.55 -7.16
N PRO A 157 1.40 -6.81 -7.61
CA PRO A 157 1.92 -7.87 -6.77
C PRO A 157 3.29 -7.48 -6.20
N PRO A 158 3.48 -7.53 -4.87
CA PRO A 158 4.73 -7.12 -4.25
C PRO A 158 5.87 -8.05 -4.67
N ARG A 159 7.05 -7.50 -4.88
CA ARG A 159 8.24 -8.26 -5.25
C ARG A 159 8.70 -9.15 -4.10
N GLY A 160 9.33 -10.29 -4.41
CA GLY A 160 9.94 -11.16 -3.40
C GLY A 160 9.00 -12.12 -2.68
N HIS A 161 7.72 -12.12 -3.01
CA HIS A 161 6.76 -13.08 -2.46
C HIS A 161 6.55 -14.28 -3.40
N PRO A 162 6.29 -15.49 -2.87
CA PRO A 162 5.93 -16.65 -3.67
C PRO A 162 4.67 -16.37 -4.51
N ALA A 163 4.65 -16.91 -5.73
CA ALA A 163 3.45 -16.89 -6.55
C ALA A 163 2.31 -17.63 -5.85
N GLY A 164 1.08 -17.11 -5.97
CA GLY A 164 -0.11 -17.73 -5.40
C GLY A 164 -0.48 -17.28 -3.98
N LEU A 165 0.24 -16.34 -3.37
CA LEU A 165 -0.21 -15.69 -2.13
C LEU A 165 -1.30 -14.64 -2.36
N PHE A 166 -1.35 -14.11 -3.57
CA PHE A 166 -2.27 -13.06 -3.96
C PHE A 166 -3.08 -13.47 -5.19
N ASP A 167 -4.36 -13.16 -5.18
CA ASP A 167 -5.16 -13.07 -6.39
C ASP A 167 -4.96 -11.67 -6.97
N PHE A 168 -4.55 -11.60 -8.23
CA PHE A 168 -4.31 -10.35 -8.93
C PHE A 168 -5.16 -10.27 -10.20
N THR A 169 -5.98 -9.24 -10.28
CA THR A 169 -6.76 -8.93 -11.48
C THR A 169 -6.23 -7.62 -12.07
N PRO A 170 -5.48 -7.65 -13.18
CA PRO A 170 -4.93 -6.44 -13.79
C PRO A 170 -6.04 -5.52 -14.29
N ILE A 171 -5.83 -4.20 -14.19
CA ILE A 171 -6.80 -3.18 -14.62
C ILE A 171 -6.23 -2.39 -15.79
N CYS A 172 -5.17 -1.60 -15.59
CA CYS A 172 -4.55 -0.81 -16.65
C CYS A 172 -3.10 -0.42 -16.30
N GLU A 173 -2.36 0.01 -17.31
CA GLU A 173 -1.07 0.66 -17.14
C GLU A 173 -1.24 2.02 -16.46
N GLU A 174 -0.17 2.52 -15.86
CA GLU A 174 -0.15 3.82 -15.20
C GLU A 174 0.79 4.75 -15.97
N PRO A 175 0.27 5.56 -16.91
CA PRO A 175 1.08 6.49 -17.66
C PRO A 175 1.61 7.60 -16.75
N VAL A 176 2.81 8.07 -17.06
CA VAL A 176 3.55 9.06 -16.27
C VAL A 176 3.86 10.28 -17.12
N VAL A 177 3.60 11.46 -16.58
CA VAL A 177 3.90 12.75 -17.17
C VAL A 177 4.90 13.52 -16.33
N LEU A 178 5.49 14.55 -16.89
CA LEU A 178 6.36 15.46 -16.17
C LEU A 178 5.53 16.64 -15.63
N GLY A 179 5.42 16.72 -14.31
CA GLY A 179 4.74 17.78 -13.59
C GLY A 179 5.70 18.91 -13.23
N VAL A 180 5.26 20.15 -13.40
CA VAL A 180 5.93 21.39 -13.03
C VAL A 180 4.93 22.35 -12.39
N ARG A 181 5.39 23.46 -11.76
CA ARG A 181 4.45 24.47 -11.27
C ARG A 181 3.67 25.14 -12.40
N PRO A 182 2.45 25.64 -12.14
CA PRO A 182 1.78 26.56 -13.06
C PRO A 182 2.67 27.79 -13.35
N GLY A 183 2.75 28.18 -14.63
CA GLY A 183 3.62 29.28 -15.06
C GLY A 183 5.13 28.96 -15.07
N HIS A 184 5.51 27.68 -15.10
CA HIS A 184 6.90 27.27 -15.28
C HIS A 184 7.46 27.75 -16.63
N PRO A 185 8.73 28.22 -16.71
CA PRO A 185 9.30 28.78 -17.96
C PRO A 185 9.19 27.84 -19.17
N LEU A 186 9.31 26.54 -18.99
CA LEU A 186 9.19 25.56 -20.07
C LEU A 186 7.80 25.52 -20.70
N LEU A 187 6.73 25.90 -20.00
CA LEU A 187 5.36 25.91 -20.53
C LEU A 187 5.18 26.99 -21.62
N SER A 188 6.02 28.03 -21.66
CA SER A 188 5.96 29.06 -22.68
C SER A 188 6.79 28.75 -23.93
N ARG A 189 7.52 27.64 -23.95
CA ARG A 189 8.35 27.24 -25.10
C ARG A 189 7.50 26.57 -26.17
N ALA A 190 7.75 26.91 -27.42
CA ALA A 190 7.09 26.27 -28.57
C ALA A 190 7.49 24.79 -28.73
N THR A 191 8.72 24.43 -28.32
CA THR A 191 9.26 23.08 -28.34
C THR A 191 10.12 22.89 -27.09
N ILE A 192 9.96 21.77 -26.43
CA ILE A 192 10.77 21.37 -25.26
C ILE A 192 11.65 20.20 -25.68
N THR A 193 12.95 20.35 -25.50
CA THR A 193 13.93 19.27 -25.71
C THR A 193 14.30 18.62 -24.38
N TYR A 194 14.95 17.46 -24.42
CA TYR A 194 15.42 16.83 -23.19
C TYR A 194 16.52 17.64 -22.50
N ASP A 195 17.37 18.34 -23.27
CA ASP A 195 18.41 19.24 -22.72
C ASP A 195 17.77 20.39 -21.91
N ASP A 196 16.60 20.88 -22.34
CA ASP A 196 15.86 21.87 -21.57
C ASP A 196 15.41 21.31 -20.21
N LEU A 197 15.04 20.03 -20.15
CA LEU A 197 14.67 19.36 -18.89
C LEU A 197 15.86 19.16 -17.96
N LEU A 198 17.06 18.89 -18.52
CA LEU A 198 18.30 18.74 -17.75
C LEU A 198 18.80 20.04 -17.10
N ALA A 199 18.34 21.21 -17.59
CA ALA A 199 18.66 22.50 -16.99
C ALA A 199 17.90 22.76 -15.68
N HIS A 200 16.99 21.90 -15.30
CA HIS A 200 16.16 22.02 -14.09
C HIS A 200 16.45 20.89 -13.10
N ASP A 201 16.22 21.17 -11.83
CA ASP A 201 16.29 20.16 -10.77
C ASP A 201 15.14 19.17 -10.89
N TRP A 202 15.40 17.90 -10.55
CA TRP A 202 14.37 16.88 -10.52
C TRP A 202 14.07 16.41 -9.11
N VAL A 203 12.79 16.14 -8.86
CA VAL A 203 12.29 15.45 -7.66
C VAL A 203 11.86 14.06 -8.08
N LEU A 204 12.51 13.03 -7.56
CA LEU A 204 12.20 11.64 -7.86
C LEU A 204 11.80 10.89 -6.58
N PRO A 205 11.05 9.78 -6.70
CA PRO A 205 10.92 8.83 -5.61
C PRO A 205 12.28 8.20 -5.26
N GLU A 206 12.34 7.56 -4.10
CA GLU A 206 13.54 6.85 -3.66
C GLU A 206 13.95 5.74 -4.64
N ARG A 207 15.24 5.48 -4.72
CA ARG A 207 15.81 4.40 -5.54
C ARG A 207 15.20 3.05 -5.12
N GLY A 208 14.93 2.19 -6.12
CA GLY A 208 14.30 0.89 -5.90
C GLY A 208 12.78 0.94 -5.85
N THR A 209 12.16 2.13 -5.90
CA THR A 209 10.72 2.23 -6.12
C THR A 209 10.39 2.00 -7.59
N ILE A 210 9.21 1.44 -7.86
CA ILE A 210 8.78 1.10 -9.23
C ILE A 210 8.82 2.33 -10.14
N LEU A 211 8.34 3.49 -9.69
CA LEU A 211 8.33 4.71 -10.50
C LEU A 211 9.75 5.21 -10.79
N HIS A 212 10.64 5.23 -9.77
CA HIS A 212 12.04 5.62 -9.98
C HIS A 212 12.70 4.73 -11.04
N ASP A 213 12.59 3.40 -10.88
CA ASP A 213 13.23 2.44 -11.77
C ASP A 213 12.67 2.56 -13.19
N THR A 214 11.34 2.72 -13.34
CA THR A 214 10.67 2.91 -14.64
C THR A 214 11.17 4.16 -15.36
N VAL A 215 11.32 5.28 -14.65
CA VAL A 215 11.88 6.53 -15.21
C VAL A 215 13.31 6.30 -15.70
N GLN A 216 14.18 5.73 -14.87
CA GLN A 216 15.58 5.48 -15.20
C GLN A 216 15.73 4.52 -16.38
N GLU A 217 14.98 3.41 -16.39
CA GLU A 217 14.97 2.45 -17.49
C GLU A 217 14.51 3.09 -18.80
N ARG A 218 13.48 3.93 -18.76
CA ARG A 218 12.97 4.59 -19.95
C ARG A 218 13.98 5.58 -20.52
N LEU A 219 14.59 6.39 -19.68
CA LEU A 219 15.65 7.33 -20.11
C LEU A 219 16.84 6.57 -20.71
N ALA A 220 17.28 5.50 -20.06
CA ALA A 220 18.36 4.67 -20.59
C ALA A 220 18.03 4.05 -21.97
N ARG A 221 16.80 3.56 -22.17
CA ARG A 221 16.34 3.04 -23.48
C ARG A 221 16.30 4.09 -24.58
N LEU A 222 16.06 5.36 -24.21
CA LEU A 222 16.11 6.49 -25.14
C LEU A 222 17.54 6.99 -25.37
N GLY A 223 18.54 6.45 -24.71
CA GLY A 223 19.93 6.92 -24.75
C GLY A 223 20.11 8.29 -24.10
N LEU A 224 19.19 8.68 -23.20
CA LEU A 224 19.21 9.96 -22.51
C LEU A 224 19.95 9.86 -21.18
N PRO A 225 20.75 10.86 -20.79
CA PRO A 225 21.44 10.86 -19.49
C PRO A 225 20.43 10.99 -18.35
N ALA A 226 20.79 10.46 -17.17
CA ALA A 226 19.97 10.65 -15.99
C ALA A 226 19.99 12.12 -15.54
N PRO A 227 18.84 12.70 -15.15
CA PRO A 227 18.76 14.06 -14.65
C PRO A 227 19.44 14.20 -13.28
N GLU A 228 19.83 15.42 -12.93
CA GLU A 228 20.33 15.73 -11.59
C GLU A 228 19.15 15.71 -10.59
N VAL A 229 19.17 14.77 -9.66
CA VAL A 229 18.15 14.63 -8.63
C VAL A 229 18.59 15.35 -7.37
N LYS A 230 17.95 16.45 -7.03
CA LYS A 230 18.27 17.23 -5.82
C LYS A 230 17.51 16.71 -4.60
N VAL A 231 16.30 16.21 -4.80
CA VAL A 231 15.46 15.73 -3.71
C VAL A 231 14.86 14.38 -4.09
N THR A 232 14.94 13.43 -3.16
CA THR A 232 14.20 12.18 -3.23
C THR A 232 13.17 12.12 -2.12
N THR A 233 11.94 11.71 -2.43
CA THR A 233 10.87 11.55 -1.44
C THR A 233 9.82 10.55 -1.90
N SER A 234 9.31 9.75 -0.97
CA SER A 234 8.16 8.85 -1.20
C SER A 234 6.81 9.57 -1.02
N SER A 235 6.80 10.79 -0.50
CA SER A 235 5.59 11.57 -0.24
C SER A 235 5.14 12.33 -1.48
N SER A 236 4.04 11.88 -2.11
CA SER A 236 3.43 12.59 -3.25
C SER A 236 2.97 14.00 -2.89
N LEU A 237 2.52 14.22 -1.65
CA LEU A 237 2.17 15.55 -1.16
C LEU A 237 3.39 16.48 -1.11
N LEU A 238 4.53 15.99 -0.59
CA LEU A 238 5.76 16.77 -0.57
C LEU A 238 6.28 17.02 -1.98
N THR A 239 6.18 16.06 -2.89
CA THR A 239 6.53 16.23 -4.30
C THR A 239 5.72 17.36 -4.95
N LEU A 240 4.40 17.36 -4.78
CA LEU A 240 3.53 18.42 -5.30
C LEU A 240 3.85 19.78 -4.68
N ALA A 241 4.12 19.83 -3.38
CA ALA A 241 4.48 21.08 -2.71
C ALA A 241 5.83 21.64 -3.17
N LEU A 242 6.81 20.77 -3.45
CA LEU A 242 8.11 21.16 -4.01
C LEU A 242 7.96 21.67 -5.45
N VAL A 243 7.24 20.92 -6.28
CA VAL A 243 6.92 21.32 -7.66
C VAL A 243 6.24 22.68 -7.68
N GLN A 244 5.23 22.90 -6.87
CA GLN A 244 4.47 24.15 -6.81
C GLN A 244 5.32 25.37 -6.45
N ARG A 245 6.38 25.19 -5.65
CA ARG A 245 7.20 26.28 -5.05
C ARG A 245 8.58 26.45 -5.66
N SER A 246 8.91 25.70 -6.72
CA SER A 246 10.20 25.75 -7.38
C SER A 246 10.06 25.51 -8.89
N ASP A 247 11.16 25.61 -9.62
CA ASP A 247 11.24 25.20 -11.02
C ASP A 247 11.67 23.72 -11.18
N ALA A 248 11.39 22.90 -10.17
CA ALA A 248 11.70 21.48 -10.23
C ALA A 248 10.68 20.72 -11.09
N ILE A 249 11.19 19.68 -11.74
CA ILE A 249 10.40 18.74 -12.55
C ILE A 249 10.18 17.45 -11.72
N ALA A 250 8.97 16.92 -11.74
CA ALA A 250 8.69 15.63 -11.11
C ALA A 250 7.90 14.71 -12.05
N PRO A 251 8.29 13.43 -12.21
CA PRO A 251 7.45 12.45 -12.86
C PRO A 251 6.28 12.11 -11.94
N LEU A 252 5.08 12.25 -12.45
CA LEU A 252 3.82 12.01 -11.75
C LEU A 252 2.96 11.07 -12.57
N ALA A 253 2.22 10.16 -11.92
CA ALA A 253 1.12 9.47 -12.59
C ALA A 253 0.14 10.50 -13.16
N VAL A 254 -0.35 10.27 -14.38
CA VAL A 254 -1.27 11.19 -15.07
C VAL A 254 -2.45 11.54 -14.18
N ALA A 255 -3.06 10.54 -13.51
CA ALA A 255 -4.20 10.76 -12.62
C ALA A 255 -3.90 11.72 -11.45
N VAL A 256 -2.66 11.72 -10.94
CA VAL A 256 -2.23 12.68 -9.90
C VAL A 256 -2.04 14.06 -10.51
N ALA A 257 -1.36 14.16 -11.65
CA ALA A 257 -1.12 15.43 -12.30
C ALA A 257 -2.42 16.12 -12.75
N GLU A 258 -3.38 15.37 -13.24
CA GLU A 258 -4.72 15.88 -13.67
C GLU A 258 -5.55 16.35 -12.46
N GLU A 259 -5.57 15.61 -11.34
CA GLU A 259 -6.35 15.99 -10.16
C GLU A 259 -5.88 17.34 -9.58
N PHE A 260 -4.58 17.63 -9.66
CA PHE A 260 -4.00 18.86 -9.13
C PHE A 260 -3.64 19.89 -10.23
N ALA A 261 -4.14 19.68 -11.46
CA ALA A 261 -3.85 20.56 -12.57
C ALA A 261 -4.42 21.98 -12.36
N GLY A 262 -3.61 22.98 -12.68
CA GLY A 262 -3.97 24.40 -12.55
C GLY A 262 -3.79 24.98 -11.16
N GLU A 263 -3.87 24.19 -10.09
CA GLU A 263 -3.69 24.66 -8.71
C GLU A 263 -2.25 24.45 -8.20
N ALA A 264 -1.80 23.21 -8.21
CA ALA A 264 -0.49 22.83 -7.67
C ALA A 264 0.48 22.35 -8.76
N CYS A 265 -0.02 21.94 -9.91
CA CYS A 265 0.76 21.29 -10.96
C CYS A 265 0.29 21.74 -12.34
N ALA A 266 1.22 21.73 -13.31
CA ALA A 266 0.94 21.79 -14.75
C ALA A 266 1.75 20.67 -15.42
N ILE A 267 1.19 20.10 -16.48
CA ILE A 267 1.84 19.02 -17.23
C ILE A 267 2.68 19.63 -18.35
N LEU A 268 3.95 19.25 -18.42
CA LEU A 268 4.80 19.64 -19.54
C LEU A 268 4.33 18.96 -20.85
N PRO A 269 4.22 19.69 -21.96
CA PRO A 269 3.79 19.15 -23.26
C PRO A 269 4.94 18.39 -23.95
N ILE A 270 5.52 17.44 -23.24
CA ILE A 270 6.55 16.52 -23.75
C ILE A 270 6.23 15.11 -23.27
N ASP A 271 6.16 14.16 -24.20
CA ASP A 271 5.93 12.77 -23.91
C ASP A 271 7.22 11.97 -24.04
N LEU A 272 7.72 11.47 -22.91
CA LEU A 272 8.88 10.55 -22.87
C LEU A 272 8.43 9.09 -23.01
N GLY A 273 7.12 8.79 -23.12
CA GLY A 273 6.57 7.44 -23.17
C GLY A 273 6.87 6.63 -21.91
N ILE A 274 6.85 7.28 -20.74
CA ILE A 274 7.03 6.61 -19.45
C ILE A 274 5.69 6.01 -19.03
N SER A 275 5.66 4.71 -18.79
CA SER A 275 4.49 4.02 -18.26
C SER A 275 4.93 2.98 -17.23
N VAL A 276 4.34 3.03 -16.06
CA VAL A 276 4.55 2.00 -15.03
C VAL A 276 3.70 0.80 -15.37
N ALA A 277 4.25 -0.39 -15.14
CA ALA A 277 3.56 -1.67 -15.37
C ALA A 277 2.13 -1.68 -14.80
N PRO A 278 1.20 -2.47 -15.37
CA PRO A 278 -0.19 -2.46 -14.96
C PRO A 278 -0.38 -2.64 -13.47
N PHE A 279 -1.21 -1.79 -12.87
CA PHE A 279 -1.77 -2.04 -11.57
C PHE A 279 -3.08 -2.84 -11.70
N GLY A 280 -3.51 -3.41 -10.60
CA GLY A 280 -4.77 -4.15 -10.56
C GLY A 280 -5.30 -4.27 -9.16
N LEU A 281 -6.39 -4.97 -9.04
CA LEU A 281 -6.96 -5.37 -7.77
C LEU A 281 -6.18 -6.56 -7.23
N ILE A 282 -5.71 -6.45 -6.00
CA ILE A 282 -5.01 -7.51 -5.27
C ILE A 282 -5.83 -7.86 -4.03
N THR A 283 -6.02 -9.14 -3.82
CA THR A 283 -6.55 -9.71 -2.59
C THR A 283 -5.68 -10.88 -2.14
N ARG A 284 -5.81 -11.30 -0.91
CA ARG A 284 -5.17 -12.51 -0.42
C ARG A 284 -5.85 -13.74 -1.03
N ALA A 285 -5.09 -14.66 -1.60
CA ALA A 285 -5.64 -15.82 -2.32
C ALA A 285 -6.37 -16.83 -1.42
N ASP A 286 -6.00 -16.90 -0.14
CA ASP A 286 -6.53 -17.86 0.83
C ASP A 286 -7.60 -17.28 1.76
N ALA A 287 -8.11 -16.08 1.50
CA ALA A 287 -9.11 -15.43 2.33
C ALA A 287 -10.38 -15.06 1.55
N ALA A 288 -11.52 -15.34 2.15
CA ALA A 288 -12.79 -14.81 1.66
C ALA A 288 -12.92 -13.34 2.05
N LEU A 289 -13.41 -12.51 1.11
CA LEU A 289 -13.75 -11.13 1.41
C LEU A 289 -15.07 -11.09 2.21
N THR A 290 -15.16 -10.18 3.18
CA THR A 290 -16.42 -9.84 3.82
C THR A 290 -17.44 -9.32 2.79
N THR A 291 -18.72 -9.37 3.11
CA THR A 291 -19.79 -8.90 2.20
C THR A 291 -19.58 -7.44 1.80
N GLY A 292 -19.14 -6.57 2.73
CA GLY A 292 -18.82 -5.18 2.47
C GLY A 292 -17.63 -5.03 1.51
N ALA A 293 -16.55 -5.78 1.74
CA ALA A 293 -15.36 -5.76 0.89
C ALA A 293 -15.65 -6.30 -0.51
N GLN A 294 -16.47 -7.35 -0.62
CA GLN A 294 -16.91 -7.90 -1.91
C GLN A 294 -17.73 -6.88 -2.69
N LYS A 295 -18.60 -6.14 -2.03
CA LYS A 295 -19.40 -5.09 -2.68
C LYS A 295 -18.53 -3.94 -3.20
N LEU A 296 -17.56 -3.48 -2.41
CA LEU A 296 -16.60 -2.47 -2.86
C LEU A 296 -15.72 -2.97 -4.01
N ARG A 297 -15.29 -4.23 -3.98
CA ARG A 297 -14.60 -4.90 -5.10
C ARG A 297 -15.43 -4.84 -6.38
N GLU A 298 -16.72 -5.20 -6.33
CA GLU A 298 -17.62 -5.15 -7.47
C GLU A 298 -17.73 -3.72 -8.03
N MET A 299 -17.91 -2.72 -7.17
CA MET A 299 -17.99 -1.32 -7.56
C MET A 299 -16.68 -0.83 -8.21
N LEU A 300 -15.52 -1.23 -7.68
CA LEU A 300 -14.21 -0.92 -8.27
C LEU A 300 -14.08 -1.50 -9.67
N MET A 301 -14.46 -2.76 -9.85
CA MET A 301 -14.35 -3.46 -11.13
C MET A 301 -15.36 -2.96 -12.17
N GLN A 302 -16.56 -2.56 -11.77
CA GLN A 302 -17.54 -1.95 -12.66
C GLN A 302 -17.05 -0.59 -13.19
N ASN A 303 -16.45 0.23 -12.31
CA ASN A 303 -15.83 1.51 -12.71
C ASN A 303 -14.57 1.31 -13.58
N ALA A 304 -13.90 0.16 -13.47
CA ALA A 304 -12.76 -0.17 -14.32
C ALA A 304 -13.17 -0.56 -15.75
N ALA A 305 -14.37 -1.12 -15.93
CA ALA A 305 -14.92 -1.52 -17.21
C ALA A 305 -15.59 -0.36 -18.00
N ALA A 306 -15.77 0.81 -17.38
CA ALA A 306 -16.30 1.99 -18.08
C ALA A 306 -15.22 2.58 -18.99
N PRO A 307 -15.46 2.67 -20.31
CA PRO A 307 -14.43 3.10 -21.26
C PRO A 307 -14.07 4.58 -21.10
N GLU A 308 -12.89 4.95 -21.62
CA GLU A 308 -12.28 6.29 -21.77
C GLU A 308 -13.21 7.45 -22.18
N ALA A 309 -14.47 7.17 -22.45
CA ALA A 309 -15.48 8.16 -22.90
C ALA A 309 -15.75 9.30 -21.89
N MET A 310 -15.30 9.21 -20.64
CA MET A 310 -15.42 10.31 -19.67
C MET A 310 -14.20 11.24 -19.62
N ARG A 311 -13.09 10.89 -20.29
CA ARG A 311 -11.90 11.76 -20.37
C ARG A 311 -12.08 12.92 -21.35
N THR A 312 -12.89 12.74 -22.39
CA THR A 312 -13.13 13.75 -23.43
C THR A 312 -14.21 14.78 -23.10
N ALA A 313 -14.94 14.64 -22.00
CA ALA A 313 -16.02 15.57 -21.63
C ALA A 313 -15.60 16.67 -20.64
N ARG A 314 -14.31 16.77 -20.29
CA ARG A 314 -13.73 17.83 -19.45
C ARG A 314 -12.66 18.66 -20.16
N GLY A 315 -12.68 18.66 -21.50
CA GLY A 315 -11.91 19.59 -22.33
C GLY A 315 -12.65 20.91 -22.53
#